data_a6561201e14980a120bd8a2a392384c4
#
_entry.id   a6561201e14980a120bd8a2a392384c4
#
_cell.length_a   1.000
_cell.length_b   1.000
_cell.length_c   1.000
_cell.angle_alpha   90.00
_cell.angle_beta   90.00
_cell.angle_gamma   90.00
#
_symmetry.space_group_name_H-M   'P 1'
#
loop_
_entity.id
_entity.type
_entity.pdbx_description
1 polymer ?
#
loop_
_entity_poly.entity_id
_entity_poly.type
_entity_poly.pdbx_seq_one_letter_code
_entity_poly.pdbx_strand_id
1 'polypeptide(L)'
;MLNAPTVAEPLGLYDCCGVSDGAACAIVTTPEIARSLGKKDMISVKALQVAVSNGLEAQHNSWDGSYFATTRVASKRAYQEAGIDKPRDAARA
;
A
#
# COMPACT_ATOMS: atom_id res chain seq x y z
N MET A 1 12.29 -10.80 -25.80
CA MET A 1 12.38 -9.39 -25.37
C MET A 1 13.08 -8.49 -26.39
N LEU A 2 14.12 -8.95 -27.06
CA LEU A 2 14.92 -8.13 -28.00
C LEU A 2 14.17 -7.53 -29.20
N ASN A 3 12.98 -8.01 -29.54
CA ASN A 3 12.17 -7.54 -30.68
C ASN A 3 10.82 -6.93 -30.25
N ALA A 4 10.69 -6.51 -28.99
CA ALA A 4 9.49 -5.82 -28.54
C ALA A 4 9.44 -4.40 -29.14
N PRO A 5 8.29 -3.92 -29.61
CA PRO A 5 8.15 -2.52 -30.01
C PRO A 5 8.53 -1.58 -28.85
N THR A 6 9.34 -0.57 -29.15
CA THR A 6 9.71 0.46 -28.17
C THR A 6 8.50 1.36 -27.91
N VAL A 7 8.20 1.61 -26.64
CA VAL A 7 7.16 2.55 -26.20
C VAL A 7 7.79 3.89 -25.84
N ALA A 8 8.85 3.87 -25.04
CA ALA A 8 9.67 5.04 -24.70
C ALA A 8 11.06 4.55 -24.30
N GLU A 9 12.10 4.98 -24.99
CA GLU A 9 13.46 4.54 -24.71
C GLU A 9 13.85 4.67 -23.24
N PRO A 10 14.35 3.61 -22.56
CA PRO A 10 14.70 2.28 -23.08
C PRO A 10 13.57 1.22 -22.93
N LEU A 11 12.30 1.62 -22.67
CA LEU A 11 11.19 0.74 -22.33
C LEU A 11 10.48 0.20 -23.58
N GLY A 12 10.37 -1.10 -23.68
CA GLY A 12 9.59 -1.80 -24.67
C GLY A 12 8.18 -2.17 -24.19
N LEU A 13 7.36 -2.69 -25.10
CA LEU A 13 5.97 -3.07 -24.82
C LEU A 13 5.84 -4.03 -23.63
N TYR A 14 6.77 -4.96 -23.46
CA TYR A 14 6.71 -5.94 -22.37
C TYR A 14 7.21 -5.42 -21.03
N ASP A 15 7.76 -4.21 -20.99
CA ASP A 15 8.13 -3.52 -19.75
C ASP A 15 6.98 -2.68 -19.21
N CYS A 16 5.90 -2.55 -19.97
CA CYS A 16 4.73 -1.76 -19.62
C CYS A 16 3.59 -2.65 -19.11
N CYS A 17 2.87 -2.17 -18.10
CA CYS A 17 1.65 -2.84 -17.66
C CYS A 17 0.49 -2.61 -18.64
N GLY A 18 -0.50 -3.51 -18.63
CA GLY A 18 -1.78 -3.28 -19.29
C GLY A 18 -2.51 -2.08 -18.71
N VAL A 19 -3.26 -1.38 -19.55
CA VAL A 19 -4.17 -0.31 -19.10
C VAL A 19 -5.52 -0.92 -18.77
N SER A 20 -6.00 -0.64 -17.56
CA SER A 20 -7.33 -1.06 -17.11
C SER A 20 -7.95 0.00 -16.22
N ASP A 21 -9.25 0.17 -16.32
CA ASP A 21 -10.02 1.07 -15.49
C ASP A 21 -10.71 0.29 -14.36
N GLY A 22 -10.86 0.93 -13.22
CA GLY A 22 -11.53 0.34 -12.08
C GLY A 22 -11.88 1.41 -11.04
N ALA A 23 -12.87 1.11 -10.23
CA ALA A 23 -13.25 1.98 -9.13
C ALA A 23 -13.56 1.14 -7.87
N ALA A 24 -13.24 1.72 -6.72
CA ALA A 24 -13.64 1.17 -5.44
C ALA A 24 -14.17 2.31 -4.55
N CYS A 25 -15.14 1.99 -3.71
CA CYS A 25 -15.72 2.95 -2.79
C CYS A 25 -15.75 2.37 -1.38
N ALA A 26 -15.39 3.17 -0.39
CA ALA A 26 -15.53 2.84 1.01
C ALA A 26 -16.29 3.97 1.73
N ILE A 27 -17.24 3.59 2.59
CA ILE A 27 -17.95 4.53 3.45
C ILE A 27 -17.33 4.45 4.84
N VAL A 28 -16.73 5.55 5.29
CA VAL A 28 -16.18 5.69 6.63
C VAL A 28 -17.18 6.44 7.50
N THR A 29 -17.55 5.86 8.63
CA THR A 29 -18.56 6.44 9.52
C THR A 29 -18.35 5.97 10.96
N THR A 30 -19.15 6.49 11.90
CA THR A 30 -19.13 6.01 13.28
C THR A 30 -19.84 4.65 13.42
N PRO A 31 -19.50 3.85 14.44
CA PRO A 31 -20.16 2.56 14.67
C PRO A 31 -21.68 2.67 14.87
N GLU A 32 -22.15 3.77 15.44
CA GLU A 32 -23.58 4.04 15.69
C GLU A 32 -24.34 4.18 14.37
N ILE A 33 -23.78 4.97 13.44
CA ILE A 33 -24.37 5.17 12.11
C ILE A 33 -24.32 3.86 11.31
N ALA A 34 -23.19 3.13 11.37
CA ALA A 34 -23.09 1.84 10.68
C ALA A 34 -24.17 0.85 11.15
N ARG A 35 -24.43 0.78 12.47
CA ARG A 35 -25.50 -0.05 13.04
C ARG A 35 -26.88 0.41 12.61
N SER A 36 -27.15 1.72 12.57
CA SER A 36 -28.42 2.26 12.13
C SER A 36 -28.71 1.94 10.66
N LEU A 37 -27.68 1.76 9.85
CA LEU A 37 -27.76 1.32 8.45
C LEU A 37 -27.88 -0.22 8.30
N GLY A 38 -28.02 -0.94 9.42
CA GLY A 38 -28.19 -2.40 9.43
C GLY A 38 -26.91 -3.19 9.14
N LYS A 39 -25.71 -2.58 9.21
CA LYS A 39 -24.45 -3.30 9.03
C LYS A 39 -24.11 -4.08 10.28
N LYS A 40 -23.97 -5.40 10.13
CA LYS A 40 -23.60 -6.32 11.21
C LYS A 40 -22.09 -6.54 11.25
N ASP A 41 -21.46 -6.69 10.08
CA ASP A 41 -20.03 -6.91 9.94
C ASP A 41 -19.35 -5.56 9.70
N MET A 42 -18.76 -5.04 10.76
CA MET A 42 -18.04 -3.76 10.73
C MET A 42 -16.54 -4.00 10.74
N ILE A 43 -15.85 -3.32 9.85
CA ILE A 43 -14.39 -3.29 9.79
C ILE A 43 -13.95 -1.98 10.42
N SER A 44 -13.05 -2.05 11.41
CA SER A 44 -12.49 -0.88 12.07
C SER A 44 -11.08 -0.58 11.56
N VAL A 45 -10.77 0.71 11.40
CA VAL A 45 -9.38 1.15 11.15
C VAL A 45 -8.67 1.19 12.50
N LYS A 46 -7.74 0.27 12.76
CA LYS A 46 -6.99 0.20 14.01
C LYS A 46 -5.77 1.10 14.04
N ALA A 47 -5.21 1.39 12.89
CA ALA A 47 -4.04 2.24 12.76
C ALA A 47 -4.02 2.93 11.40
N LEU A 48 -3.47 4.13 11.35
CA LEU A 48 -3.25 4.87 10.12
C LEU A 48 -1.93 5.63 10.23
N GLN A 49 -0.98 5.31 9.35
CA GLN A 49 0.34 5.93 9.37
C GLN A 49 0.74 6.45 8.00
N VAL A 50 1.40 7.59 7.99
CA VAL A 50 2.00 8.18 6.81
C VAL A 50 3.50 8.35 7.04
N ALA A 51 4.29 8.03 6.04
CA ALA A 51 5.71 8.32 6.03
C ALA A 51 6.09 9.02 4.72
N VAL A 52 6.85 10.09 4.85
CA VAL A 52 7.35 10.88 3.71
C VAL A 52 8.88 10.86 3.75
N SER A 53 9.49 10.68 2.60
CA SER A 53 10.93 10.75 2.40
C SER A 53 11.28 12.06 1.71
N ASN A 54 12.50 12.54 1.95
CA ASN A 54 13.08 13.65 1.20
C ASN A 54 13.71 13.20 -0.14
N GLY A 55 13.59 11.93 -0.49
CA GLY A 55 14.12 11.34 -1.71
C GLY A 55 15.59 10.92 -1.67
N LEU A 56 16.33 11.27 -0.63
CA LEU A 56 17.76 10.93 -0.52
C LEU A 56 17.99 9.42 -0.38
N GLU A 57 17.05 8.69 0.19
CA GLU A 57 17.13 7.24 0.39
C GLU A 57 17.15 6.46 -0.94
N ALA A 58 16.55 7.02 -1.99
CA ALA A 58 16.51 6.40 -3.31
C ALA A 58 17.66 6.83 -4.23
N GLN A 59 18.46 7.82 -3.84
CA GLN A 59 19.44 8.45 -4.73
C GLN A 59 20.88 7.99 -4.52
N HIS A 60 21.25 7.47 -3.37
CA HIS A 60 22.66 7.17 -3.06
C HIS A 60 22.83 5.80 -2.40
N ASN A 61 23.49 4.93 -3.09
CA ASN A 61 24.29 3.76 -2.66
C ASN A 61 23.84 2.89 -1.46
N SER A 62 22.82 3.28 -0.72
CA SER A 62 22.29 2.53 0.44
C SER A 62 21.00 1.78 0.13
N TRP A 63 20.41 2.02 -1.05
CA TRP A 63 19.19 1.34 -1.48
C TRP A 63 19.52 0.23 -2.50
N ASP A 64 19.19 -0.98 -2.15
CA ASP A 64 19.41 -2.18 -2.96
C ASP A 64 18.24 -2.52 -3.90
N GLY A 65 17.21 -1.69 -3.95
CA GLY A 65 16.02 -1.92 -4.77
C GLY A 65 15.01 -2.92 -4.17
N SER A 66 15.28 -3.48 -3.00
CA SER A 66 14.45 -4.54 -2.41
C SER A 66 13.24 -4.06 -1.63
N TYR A 67 13.19 -2.76 -1.26
CA TYR A 67 12.09 -2.20 -0.46
C TYR A 67 11.94 -0.69 -0.66
N PHE A 68 10.77 -0.18 -0.31
CA PHE A 68 10.54 1.26 -0.17
C PHE A 68 10.66 1.67 1.31
N ALA A 69 11.62 2.53 1.64
CA ALA A 69 11.88 2.95 3.01
C ALA A 69 10.65 3.56 3.69
N THR A 70 9.92 4.41 2.99
CA THR A 70 8.68 5.02 3.48
C THR A 70 7.61 3.99 3.81
N THR A 71 7.39 3.02 2.94
CA THR A 71 6.43 1.91 3.17
C THR A 71 6.84 1.09 4.38
N ARG A 72 8.14 0.78 4.51
CA ARG A 72 8.68 0.02 5.64
C ARG A 72 8.51 0.75 6.97
N VAL A 73 8.73 2.07 7.00
CA VAL A 73 8.55 2.89 8.21
C VAL A 73 7.06 3.01 8.56
N ALA A 74 6.22 3.33 7.59
CA ALA A 74 4.78 3.46 7.80
C ALA A 74 4.16 2.15 8.30
N SER A 75 4.47 1.03 7.67
CA SER A 75 3.94 -0.28 8.07
C SER A 75 4.39 -0.67 9.48
N LYS A 76 5.67 -0.47 9.82
CA LYS A 76 6.16 -0.77 11.16
C LYS A 76 5.43 0.05 12.24
N ARG A 77 5.22 1.34 12.01
CA ARG A 77 4.48 2.21 12.92
C ARG A 77 3.01 1.81 13.04
N ALA A 78 2.37 1.49 11.91
CA ALA A 78 0.98 1.06 11.90
C ALA A 78 0.77 -0.26 12.68
N TYR A 79 1.64 -1.24 12.51
CA TYR A 79 1.57 -2.48 13.29
C TYR A 79 1.80 -2.25 14.78
N GLN A 80 2.74 -1.41 15.15
CA GLN A 80 2.97 -1.03 16.55
C GLN A 80 1.75 -0.34 17.17
N GLU A 81 1.14 0.63 16.45
CA GLU A 81 -0.07 1.33 16.88
C GLU A 81 -1.27 0.37 17.03
N ALA A 82 -1.39 -0.58 16.11
CA ALA A 82 -2.44 -1.60 16.16
C ALA A 82 -2.21 -2.71 17.20
N GLY A 83 -1.05 -2.73 17.87
CA GLY A 83 -0.68 -3.78 18.81
C GLY A 83 -0.38 -5.13 18.17
N ILE A 84 0.10 -5.13 16.92
CA ILE A 84 0.38 -6.34 16.15
C ILE A 84 1.90 -6.56 16.11
N ASP A 85 2.38 -7.55 16.86
CA ASP A 85 3.81 -7.87 16.92
C ASP A 85 4.30 -8.63 15.68
N LYS A 86 3.43 -9.46 15.11
CA LYS A 86 3.75 -10.30 13.95
C LYS A 86 2.76 -10.03 12.82
N PRO A 87 3.16 -9.32 11.77
CA PRO A 87 2.28 -8.98 10.64
C PRO A 87 1.63 -10.19 9.96
N ARG A 88 2.27 -11.37 9.99
CA ARG A 88 1.70 -12.61 9.44
C ARG A 88 0.47 -13.09 10.20
N ASP A 89 0.36 -12.75 11.49
CA ASP A 89 -0.77 -13.14 12.31
C ASP A 89 -1.99 -12.24 12.07
N ALA A 90 -1.76 -11.00 11.61
CA ALA A 90 -2.83 -10.06 11.24
C ALA A 90 -3.65 -10.53 10.02
N ALA A 91 -3.09 -11.35 9.15
CA ALA A 91 -3.79 -11.90 7.98
C ALA A 91 -4.70 -13.09 8.31
N ARG A 92 -4.69 -13.57 9.57
CA ARG A 92 -5.44 -14.75 10.04
C ARG A 92 -6.53 -14.40 11.05
N ALA A 93 -6.60 -13.15 11.45
CA ALA A 93 -7.59 -12.63 12.39
C ALA A 93 -8.77 -11.98 11.65
#